data_d5a8e9fa2f2270ddf2a913bda67a6929
#
_entry.id   d5a8e9fa2f2270ddf2a913bda67a6929
#
_cell.length_a   1.000
_cell.length_b   1.000
_cell.length_c   1.000
_cell.angle_alpha   90.00
_cell.angle_beta   90.00
_cell.angle_gamma   90.00
#
_symmetry.space_group_name_H-M   'P 1'
#
loop_
_entity.id
_entity.type
_entity.pdbx_description
1 polymer ?
#
loop_
_entity_poly.entity_id
_entity_poly.type
_entity_poly.pdbx_seq_one_letter_code
_entity_poly.pdbx_strand_id
1 'polypeptide(L)'
;MQFENVELDEGCLLGQEGQGLKLALATLGRVRLAQVAARAVGKASMILDDCLDYARNRRQFGSAIGEFQLIQQMLADSAMEINACRLALWQTASRIDAGDEARGAISMLKVQASEMLGRVVDRAVQIYGGAGYCRDLPIERYYRDARIARIYDGTSEIHRMVMARQMMKGDVGLFDIYEQAR
;
A
#
# COMPACT_ATOMS: atom_id res chain seq x y z
N MET A 1 -0.44 -2.29 25.69
CA MET A 1 -1.38 -1.55 26.55
C MET A 1 -2.04 -2.61 27.43
N GLN A 2 -2.06 -2.39 28.72
CA GLN A 2 -2.61 -3.34 29.72
C GLN A 2 -3.66 -2.59 30.52
N PHE A 3 -4.83 -3.19 30.70
CA PHE A 3 -5.93 -2.65 31.52
C PHE A 3 -6.14 -3.62 32.69
N GLU A 4 -6.11 -3.12 33.91
CA GLU A 4 -6.30 -3.92 35.13
C GLU A 4 -7.46 -3.32 35.94
N ASN A 5 -8.47 -4.14 36.20
CA ASN A 5 -9.62 -3.78 37.06
C ASN A 5 -10.30 -2.44 36.71
N VAL A 6 -10.44 -2.15 35.42
CA VAL A 6 -11.15 -0.96 34.95
C VAL A 6 -12.64 -1.27 34.88
N GLU A 7 -13.40 -0.68 35.76
CA GLU A 7 -14.87 -0.77 35.73
C GLU A 7 -15.44 0.22 34.71
N LEU A 8 -16.34 -0.27 33.86
CA LEU A 8 -17.03 0.52 32.85
C LEU A 8 -18.51 0.29 32.98
N ASP A 9 -19.33 1.33 32.73
CA ASP A 9 -20.78 1.19 32.68
C ASP A 9 -21.25 0.56 31.36
N GLU A 10 -22.51 0.11 31.30
CA GLU A 10 -23.09 -0.53 30.11
C GLU A 10 -23.09 0.36 28.88
N GLY A 11 -23.12 1.69 29.05
CA GLY A 11 -23.07 2.67 27.96
C GLY A 11 -21.74 2.67 27.21
N CYS A 12 -20.66 2.11 27.80
CA CYS A 12 -19.37 1.94 27.16
C CYS A 12 -19.31 0.76 26.20
N LEU A 13 -20.32 -0.13 26.18
CA LEU A 13 -20.34 -1.27 25.26
C LEU A 13 -20.65 -0.86 23.83
N LEU A 14 -19.71 -1.03 22.93
CA LEU A 14 -19.90 -0.78 21.50
C LEU A 14 -20.46 -2.04 20.81
N GLY A 15 -21.74 -2.00 20.43
CA GLY A 15 -22.43 -3.12 19.79
C GLY A 15 -22.96 -4.13 20.81
N GLN A 16 -22.88 -5.42 20.48
CA GLN A 16 -23.34 -6.50 21.33
C GLN A 16 -22.16 -7.30 21.88
N GLU A 17 -22.34 -7.90 23.05
CA GLU A 17 -21.35 -8.77 23.65
C GLU A 17 -20.93 -9.89 22.67
N GLY A 18 -19.65 -10.18 22.58
CA GLY A 18 -19.07 -11.16 21.66
C GLY A 18 -18.88 -10.69 20.21
N GLN A 19 -19.33 -9.48 19.82
CA GLN A 19 -19.24 -8.99 18.44
C GLN A 19 -18.03 -8.09 18.15
N GLY A 20 -17.17 -7.82 19.11
CA GLY A 20 -16.07 -6.86 18.99
C GLY A 20 -15.14 -7.13 17.79
N LEU A 21 -14.73 -8.39 17.58
CA LEU A 21 -13.90 -8.74 16.44
C LEU A 21 -14.60 -8.51 15.09
N LYS A 22 -15.90 -8.82 14.99
CA LYS A 22 -16.69 -8.61 13.75
C LYS A 22 -16.78 -7.12 13.42
N LEU A 23 -17.04 -6.28 14.42
CA LEU A 23 -17.10 -4.82 14.26
C LEU A 23 -15.75 -4.24 13.85
N ALA A 24 -14.67 -4.67 14.52
CA ALA A 24 -13.32 -4.24 14.18
C ALA A 24 -12.96 -4.61 12.73
N LEU A 25 -13.22 -5.84 12.30
CA LEU A 25 -12.90 -6.30 10.94
C LEU A 25 -13.74 -5.61 9.86
N ALA A 26 -15.01 -5.27 10.15
CA ALA A 26 -15.86 -4.52 9.22
C ALA A 26 -15.32 -3.10 8.98
N THR A 27 -14.89 -2.41 10.04
CA THR A 27 -14.27 -1.09 9.94
C THR A 27 -12.91 -1.14 9.26
N LEU A 28 -12.04 -2.08 9.67
CA LEU A 28 -10.70 -2.24 9.10
C LEU A 28 -10.69 -2.56 7.60
N GLY A 29 -11.75 -3.15 7.05
CA GLY A 29 -11.87 -3.38 5.61
C GLY A 29 -11.72 -2.08 4.80
N ARG A 30 -12.51 -1.06 5.13
CA ARG A 30 -12.46 0.27 4.49
C ARG A 30 -11.19 1.05 4.85
N VAL A 31 -10.75 0.95 6.10
CA VAL A 31 -9.52 1.59 6.58
C VAL A 31 -8.30 1.08 5.80
N ARG A 32 -8.24 -0.21 5.48
CA ARG A 32 -7.13 -0.78 4.68
C ARG A 32 -7.03 -0.16 3.30
N LEU A 33 -8.15 0.12 2.64
CA LEU A 33 -8.14 0.80 1.35
C LEU A 33 -7.52 2.21 1.47
N ALA A 34 -8.03 3.03 2.39
CA ALA A 34 -7.59 4.41 2.55
C ALA A 34 -6.20 4.51 3.20
N GLN A 35 -6.02 3.87 4.35
CA GLN A 35 -4.83 4.03 5.19
C GLN A 35 -3.59 3.32 4.62
N VAL A 36 -3.76 2.18 3.98
CA VAL A 36 -2.62 1.43 3.46
C VAL A 36 -2.42 1.69 1.97
N ALA A 37 -3.44 1.43 1.15
CA ALA A 37 -3.29 1.47 -0.30
C ALA A 37 -3.19 2.91 -0.84
N ALA A 38 -4.12 3.80 -0.49
CA ALA A 38 -4.09 5.17 -0.97
C ALA A 38 -2.85 5.94 -0.47
N ARG A 39 -2.50 5.76 0.81
CA ARG A 39 -1.25 6.33 1.36
C ARG A 39 -0.01 5.79 0.68
N ALA A 40 0.03 4.49 0.37
CA ALA A 40 1.17 3.88 -0.31
C ALA A 40 1.35 4.46 -1.72
N VAL A 41 0.26 4.61 -2.48
CA VAL A 41 0.29 5.23 -3.82
C VAL A 41 0.72 6.69 -3.74
N GLY A 42 0.16 7.47 -2.82
CA GLY A 42 0.53 8.87 -2.62
C GLY A 42 1.99 9.04 -2.19
N LYS A 43 2.43 8.25 -1.21
CA LYS A 43 3.83 8.29 -0.72
C LYS A 43 4.82 7.84 -1.80
N ALA A 44 4.51 6.79 -2.55
CA ALA A 44 5.36 6.32 -3.65
C ALA A 44 5.48 7.37 -4.76
N SER A 45 4.38 8.08 -5.09
CA SER A 45 4.41 9.17 -6.07
C SER A 45 5.31 10.31 -5.64
N MET A 46 5.18 10.76 -4.38
CA MET A 46 6.06 11.79 -3.81
C MET A 46 7.54 11.37 -3.84
N ILE A 47 7.83 10.13 -3.45
CA ILE A 47 9.21 9.60 -3.46
C ILE A 47 9.76 9.54 -4.90
N LEU A 48 8.94 9.18 -5.88
CA LEU A 48 9.35 9.20 -7.28
C LEU A 48 9.68 10.62 -7.77
N ASP A 49 8.87 11.61 -7.39
CA ASP A 49 9.13 13.02 -7.72
C ASP A 49 10.45 13.49 -7.10
N ASP A 50 10.70 13.19 -5.82
CA ASP A 50 11.98 13.47 -5.14
C ASP A 50 13.16 12.79 -5.87
N CYS A 51 13.00 11.53 -6.32
CA CYS A 51 14.03 10.81 -7.09
C CYS A 51 14.30 11.44 -8.45
N LEU A 52 13.26 11.90 -9.14
CA LEU A 52 13.40 12.59 -10.43
C LEU A 52 14.20 13.88 -10.29
N ASP A 53 13.90 14.67 -9.26
CA ASP A 53 14.61 15.93 -8.99
C ASP A 53 16.06 15.67 -8.57
N TYR A 54 16.29 14.69 -7.72
CA TYR A 54 17.64 14.29 -7.35
C TYR A 54 18.45 13.82 -8.56
N ALA A 55 17.85 12.97 -9.41
CA ALA A 55 18.53 12.42 -10.59
C ALA A 55 18.89 13.50 -11.63
N ARG A 56 18.10 14.56 -11.76
CA ARG A 56 18.40 15.71 -12.64
C ARG A 56 19.56 16.55 -12.14
N ASN A 57 19.70 16.68 -10.82
CA ASN A 57 20.63 17.61 -10.21
C ASN A 57 21.96 16.97 -9.76
N ARG A 58 21.91 15.69 -9.34
CA ARG A 58 23.11 14.97 -8.87
C ARG A 58 24.01 14.60 -10.03
N ARG A 59 25.28 14.99 -9.96
CA ARG A 59 26.28 14.68 -10.99
C ARG A 59 27.29 13.66 -10.48
N GLN A 60 27.62 12.69 -11.32
CA GLN A 60 28.69 11.72 -11.15
C GLN A 60 29.25 11.35 -12.54
N PHE A 61 30.53 11.02 -12.61
CA PHE A 61 31.19 10.63 -13.87
C PHE A 61 31.02 11.66 -15.02
N GLY A 62 30.92 12.95 -14.66
CA GLY A 62 30.78 14.04 -15.61
C GLY A 62 29.36 14.40 -16.06
N SER A 63 28.36 13.55 -15.73
CA SER A 63 26.97 13.74 -16.15
C SER A 63 25.99 13.78 -14.98
N ALA A 64 24.76 14.23 -15.23
CA ALA A 64 23.66 14.02 -14.31
C ALA A 64 23.35 12.51 -14.20
N ILE A 65 23.07 12.01 -12.97
CA ILE A 65 22.85 10.57 -12.82
C ILE A 65 21.60 10.10 -13.57
N GLY A 66 20.61 10.97 -13.83
CA GLY A 66 19.45 10.69 -14.67
C GLY A 66 19.75 10.38 -16.13
N GLU A 67 20.98 10.60 -16.60
CA GLU A 67 21.42 10.22 -17.94
C GLU A 67 21.85 8.75 -18.02
N PHE A 68 22.04 8.08 -16.88
CA PHE A 68 22.45 6.66 -16.85
C PHE A 68 21.24 5.73 -16.96
N GLN A 69 21.32 4.75 -17.87
CA GLN A 69 20.22 3.84 -18.18
C GLN A 69 19.69 3.06 -16.97
N LEU A 70 20.56 2.65 -16.04
CA LEU A 70 20.14 1.93 -14.83
C LEU A 70 19.33 2.80 -13.87
N ILE A 71 19.62 4.11 -13.81
CA ILE A 71 18.80 5.06 -13.05
C ILE A 71 17.45 5.27 -13.75
N GLN A 72 17.46 5.45 -15.08
CA GLN A 72 16.23 5.57 -15.88
C GLN A 72 15.32 4.36 -15.72
N GLN A 73 15.88 3.15 -15.70
CA GLN A 73 15.14 1.92 -15.45
C GLN A 73 14.43 1.96 -14.08
N MET A 74 15.16 2.30 -13.01
CA MET A 74 14.57 2.37 -11.66
C MET A 74 13.42 3.37 -11.56
N LEU A 75 13.55 4.52 -12.24
CA LEU A 75 12.50 5.55 -12.29
C LEU A 75 11.29 5.07 -13.09
N ALA A 76 11.50 4.47 -14.26
CA ALA A 76 10.45 3.95 -15.12
C ALA A 76 9.68 2.81 -14.45
N ASP A 77 10.37 1.83 -13.86
CA ASP A 77 9.76 0.72 -13.13
C ASP A 77 8.88 1.24 -11.97
N SER A 78 9.38 2.25 -11.25
CA SER A 78 8.62 2.85 -10.15
C SER A 78 7.35 3.54 -10.66
N ALA A 79 7.42 4.29 -11.76
CA ALA A 79 6.27 4.94 -12.38
C ALA A 79 5.22 3.93 -12.85
N MET A 80 5.63 2.84 -13.50
CA MET A 80 4.74 1.78 -13.97
C MET A 80 4.02 1.09 -12.81
N GLU A 81 4.74 0.72 -11.76
CA GLU A 81 4.17 0.05 -10.59
C GLU A 81 3.19 0.97 -9.83
N ILE A 82 3.53 2.24 -9.65
CA ILE A 82 2.66 3.23 -9.02
C ILE A 82 1.38 3.40 -9.81
N ASN A 83 1.48 3.53 -11.15
CA ASN A 83 0.31 3.69 -12.02
C ASN A 83 -0.61 2.48 -11.96
N ALA A 84 -0.09 1.26 -12.02
CA ALA A 84 -0.87 0.03 -11.90
C ALA A 84 -1.62 -0.03 -10.56
N CYS A 85 -0.95 0.28 -9.44
CA CYS A 85 -1.58 0.34 -8.12
C CYS A 85 -2.65 1.44 -8.03
N ARG A 86 -2.44 2.59 -8.66
CA ARG A 86 -3.42 3.69 -8.69
C ARG A 86 -4.70 3.30 -9.42
N LEU A 87 -4.59 2.63 -10.55
CA LEU A 87 -5.74 2.14 -11.30
C LEU A 87 -6.52 1.09 -10.51
N ALA A 88 -5.82 0.14 -9.87
CA ALA A 88 -6.45 -0.85 -8.99
C ALA A 88 -7.13 -0.21 -7.77
N LEU A 89 -6.54 0.86 -7.21
CA LEU A 89 -7.12 1.64 -6.12
C LEU A 89 -8.44 2.29 -6.55
N TRP A 90 -8.47 2.95 -7.70
CA TRP A 90 -9.68 3.60 -8.21
C TRP A 90 -10.78 2.59 -8.52
N GLN A 91 -10.43 1.47 -9.16
CA GLN A 91 -11.37 0.39 -9.44
C GLN A 91 -11.99 -0.16 -8.13
N THR A 92 -11.16 -0.42 -7.12
CA THR A 92 -11.65 -0.93 -5.83
C THR A 92 -12.52 0.09 -5.12
N ALA A 93 -12.16 1.37 -5.13
CA ALA A 93 -12.97 2.44 -4.55
C ALA A 93 -14.34 2.56 -5.24
N SER A 94 -14.37 2.54 -6.58
CA SER A 94 -15.61 2.59 -7.36
C SER A 94 -16.55 1.41 -7.06
N ARG A 95 -16.01 0.20 -6.85
CA ARG A 95 -16.80 -0.98 -6.44
C ARG A 95 -17.44 -0.77 -5.06
N ILE A 96 -16.68 -0.21 -4.11
CA ILE A 96 -17.19 0.08 -2.76
C ILE A 96 -18.29 1.15 -2.82
N ASP A 97 -18.12 2.18 -3.65
CA ASP A 97 -19.12 3.24 -3.85
C ASP A 97 -20.41 2.68 -4.48
N ALA A 98 -20.29 1.64 -5.32
CA ALA A 98 -21.42 0.90 -5.88
C ALA A 98 -22.10 -0.08 -4.89
N GLY A 99 -21.62 -0.18 -3.65
CA GLY A 99 -22.19 -1.02 -2.60
C GLY A 99 -21.58 -2.41 -2.47
N ASP A 100 -20.54 -2.74 -3.24
CA ASP A 100 -19.82 -4.01 -3.13
C ASP A 100 -18.96 -4.04 -1.84
N GLU A 101 -18.92 -5.19 -1.15
CA GLU A 101 -18.00 -5.40 -0.02
C GLU A 101 -16.53 -5.40 -0.46
N ALA A 102 -16.24 -5.76 -1.69
CA ALA A 102 -14.95 -5.77 -2.37
C ALA A 102 -13.79 -6.43 -1.57
N ARG A 103 -14.09 -7.42 -0.72
CA ARG A 103 -13.12 -8.02 0.22
C ARG A 103 -11.87 -8.57 -0.46
N GLY A 104 -12.06 -9.27 -1.57
CA GLY A 104 -10.96 -9.84 -2.35
C GLY A 104 -10.10 -8.73 -2.97
N ALA A 105 -10.75 -7.71 -3.57
CA ALA A 105 -10.08 -6.56 -4.17
C ALA A 105 -9.30 -5.74 -3.14
N ILE A 106 -9.87 -5.49 -1.96
CA ILE A 106 -9.19 -4.81 -0.84
C ILE A 106 -7.96 -5.59 -0.40
N SER A 107 -8.07 -6.92 -0.26
CA SER A 107 -6.95 -7.78 0.13
C SER A 107 -5.84 -7.78 -0.93
N MET A 108 -6.18 -7.88 -2.21
CA MET A 108 -5.24 -7.80 -3.33
C MET A 108 -4.52 -6.45 -3.33
N LEU A 109 -5.27 -5.37 -3.25
CA LEU A 109 -4.74 -4.03 -3.29
C LEU A 109 -3.83 -3.72 -2.11
N LYS A 110 -4.17 -4.19 -0.91
CA LYS A 110 -3.32 -4.04 0.29
C LYS A 110 -1.95 -4.67 0.07
N VAL A 111 -1.90 -5.86 -0.50
CA VAL A 111 -0.64 -6.54 -0.82
C VAL A 111 0.13 -5.77 -1.90
N GLN A 112 -0.51 -5.51 -3.04
CA GLN A 112 0.13 -4.83 -4.16
C GLN A 112 0.72 -3.48 -3.76
N ALA A 113 -0.05 -2.64 -3.09
CA ALA A 113 0.35 -1.29 -2.74
C ALA A 113 1.47 -1.27 -1.68
N SER A 114 1.39 -2.13 -0.65
CA SER A 114 2.44 -2.20 0.38
C SER A 114 3.76 -2.74 -0.17
N GLU A 115 3.70 -3.71 -1.07
CA GLU A 115 4.90 -4.27 -1.70
C GLU A 115 5.47 -3.34 -2.77
N MET A 116 4.64 -2.69 -3.56
CA MET A 116 5.03 -1.64 -4.50
C MET A 116 5.76 -0.51 -3.77
N LEU A 117 5.20 0.03 -2.68
CA LEU A 117 5.86 1.07 -1.90
C LEU A 117 7.24 0.62 -1.39
N GLY A 118 7.35 -0.63 -0.95
CA GLY A 118 8.64 -1.21 -0.53
C GLY A 118 9.68 -1.21 -1.66
N ARG A 119 9.29 -1.60 -2.90
CA ARG A 119 10.20 -1.59 -4.05
C ARG A 119 10.56 -0.17 -4.51
N VAL A 120 9.60 0.75 -4.52
CA VAL A 120 9.85 2.15 -4.89
C VAL A 120 10.83 2.80 -3.93
N VAL A 121 10.65 2.63 -2.63
CA VAL A 121 11.55 3.24 -1.65
C VAL A 121 12.93 2.56 -1.62
N ASP A 122 13.01 1.26 -1.92
CA ASP A 122 14.29 0.56 -2.07
C ASP A 122 15.10 1.13 -3.24
N ARG A 123 14.45 1.35 -4.39
CA ARG A 123 15.06 2.04 -5.53
C ARG A 123 15.45 3.47 -5.18
N ALA A 124 14.64 4.18 -4.39
CA ALA A 124 14.98 5.52 -3.94
C ALA A 124 16.27 5.56 -3.13
N VAL A 125 16.42 4.64 -2.15
CA VAL A 125 17.69 4.51 -1.40
C VAL A 125 18.86 4.28 -2.35
N GLN A 126 18.69 3.42 -3.36
CA GLN A 126 19.72 3.13 -4.34
C GLN A 126 20.07 4.34 -5.22
N ILE A 127 19.08 5.11 -5.69
CA ILE A 127 19.27 6.33 -6.49
C ILE A 127 20.02 7.40 -5.70
N TYR A 128 19.66 7.59 -4.43
CA TYR A 128 20.31 8.55 -3.54
C TYR A 128 21.69 8.08 -3.05
N GLY A 129 21.97 6.77 -3.12
CA GLY A 129 23.23 6.20 -2.66
C GLY A 129 23.47 6.44 -1.17
N GLY A 130 24.68 6.80 -0.77
CA GLY A 130 25.02 7.08 0.63
C GLY A 130 24.14 8.14 1.29
N ALA A 131 23.73 9.15 0.56
CA ALA A 131 22.80 10.19 1.06
C ALA A 131 21.40 9.63 1.39
N GLY A 132 20.94 8.61 0.67
CA GLY A 132 19.67 7.94 0.95
C GLY A 132 19.72 7.00 2.15
N TYR A 133 20.91 6.58 2.55
CA TYR A 133 21.14 5.69 3.69
C TYR A 133 21.32 6.45 5.00
N CYS A 134 21.86 7.67 4.95
CA CYS A 134 22.09 8.52 6.11
C CYS A 134 20.83 9.29 6.51
N ARG A 135 20.82 9.82 7.76
CA ARG A 135 19.66 10.54 8.32
C ARG A 135 19.54 11.98 7.89
N ASP A 136 20.48 12.48 7.10
CA ASP A 136 20.47 13.86 6.61
C ASP A 136 19.29 14.13 5.65
N LEU A 137 18.82 13.08 4.97
CA LEU A 137 17.64 13.11 4.11
C LEU A 137 16.57 12.15 4.62
N PRO A 138 15.28 12.35 4.28
CA PRO A 138 14.19 11.54 4.80
C PRO A 138 14.09 10.14 4.18
N ILE A 139 14.92 9.78 3.21
CA ILE A 139 14.80 8.56 2.40
C ILE A 139 14.94 7.30 3.27
N GLU A 140 15.92 7.23 4.17
CA GLU A 140 16.09 6.08 5.07
C GLU A 140 14.88 5.87 5.98
N ARG A 141 14.25 6.96 6.42
CA ARG A 141 13.01 6.90 7.21
C ARG A 141 11.85 6.38 6.36
N TYR A 142 11.75 6.80 5.11
CA TYR A 142 10.71 6.29 4.19
C TYR A 142 10.83 4.78 3.98
N TYR A 143 12.07 4.27 3.93
CA TYR A 143 12.32 2.82 3.83
C TYR A 143 11.80 2.06 5.06
N ARG A 144 12.12 2.52 6.26
CA ARG A 144 11.64 1.92 7.51
C ARG A 144 10.12 1.99 7.64
N ASP A 145 9.54 3.14 7.32
CA ASP A 145 8.08 3.36 7.36
C ASP A 145 7.33 2.52 6.33
N ALA A 146 7.90 2.30 5.15
CA ALA A 146 7.30 1.46 4.12
C ALA A 146 7.26 -0.01 4.53
N ARG A 147 8.30 -0.48 5.24
CA ARG A 147 8.46 -1.90 5.58
C ARG A 147 7.34 -2.43 6.46
N ILE A 148 6.84 -1.64 7.39
CA ILE A 148 5.78 -2.06 8.33
C ILE A 148 4.44 -2.28 7.62
N ALA A 149 4.18 -1.65 6.48
CA ALA A 149 2.93 -1.77 5.74
C ALA A 149 2.62 -3.20 5.27
N ARG A 150 3.62 -4.06 5.18
CA ARG A 150 3.44 -5.50 4.89
C ARG A 150 3.01 -6.32 6.11
N ILE A 151 3.04 -5.75 7.30
CA ILE A 151 2.86 -6.46 8.58
C ILE A 151 1.55 -6.08 9.24
N TYR A 152 1.29 -4.78 9.47
CA TYR A 152 0.09 -4.36 10.17
C TYR A 152 -1.18 -4.52 9.32
N ASP A 153 -2.33 -4.45 9.97
CA ASP A 153 -3.67 -4.62 9.37
C ASP A 153 -3.85 -5.94 8.60
N GLY A 154 -3.14 -6.95 9.02
CA GLY A 154 -3.02 -8.24 8.35
C GLY A 154 -1.81 -8.30 7.43
N THR A 155 -0.98 -9.32 7.62
CA THR A 155 0.23 -9.47 6.82
C THR A 155 -0.07 -9.73 5.34
N SER A 156 0.91 -9.51 4.47
CA SER A 156 0.79 -9.83 3.05
C SER A 156 0.38 -11.29 2.81
N GLU A 157 0.83 -12.21 3.66
CA GLU A 157 0.51 -13.64 3.60
C GLU A 157 -0.97 -13.89 3.95
N ILE A 158 -1.47 -13.26 5.02
CA ILE A 158 -2.88 -13.35 5.43
C ILE A 158 -3.80 -12.84 4.32
N HIS A 159 -3.47 -11.72 3.69
CA HIS A 159 -4.27 -11.18 2.60
C HIS A 159 -4.27 -12.07 1.35
N ARG A 160 -3.11 -12.69 1.01
CA ARG A 160 -3.04 -13.69 -0.06
C ARG A 160 -3.94 -14.90 0.23
N MET A 161 -3.93 -15.38 1.48
CA MET A 161 -4.80 -16.46 1.91
C MET A 161 -6.29 -16.08 1.83
N VAL A 162 -6.65 -14.86 2.26
CA VAL A 162 -8.04 -14.35 2.15
C VAL A 162 -8.47 -14.30 0.69
N MET A 163 -7.63 -13.75 -0.18
CA MET A 163 -7.90 -13.65 -1.62
C MET A 163 -8.10 -15.04 -2.25
N ALA A 164 -7.18 -15.96 -2.00
CA ALA A 164 -7.28 -17.32 -2.52
C ALA A 164 -8.56 -18.04 -2.05
N ARG A 165 -8.95 -17.87 -0.79
CA ARG A 165 -10.20 -18.43 -0.25
C ARG A 165 -11.45 -17.83 -0.91
N GLN A 166 -11.46 -16.54 -1.25
CA GLN A 166 -12.58 -15.94 -1.99
C GLN A 166 -12.67 -16.51 -3.40
N MET A 167 -11.56 -16.60 -4.11
CA MET A 167 -11.49 -17.22 -5.44
C MET A 167 -12.00 -18.66 -5.44
N MET A 168 -11.60 -19.47 -4.45
CA MET A 168 -12.05 -20.85 -4.30
C MET A 168 -13.56 -20.97 -3.99
N LYS A 169 -14.19 -19.92 -3.48
CA LYS A 169 -15.65 -19.86 -3.27
C LYS A 169 -16.42 -19.36 -4.50
N GLY A 170 -15.74 -19.09 -5.61
CA GLY A 170 -16.35 -18.60 -6.83
C GLY A 170 -16.50 -17.07 -6.88
N ASP A 171 -15.89 -16.32 -5.95
CA ASP A 171 -15.79 -14.87 -6.05
C ASP A 171 -14.72 -14.52 -7.09
N VAL A 172 -15.09 -14.69 -8.34
CA VAL A 172 -14.28 -14.39 -9.54
C VAL A 172 -14.41 -12.94 -9.98
N GLY A 173 -15.23 -12.12 -9.34
CA GLY A 173 -15.44 -10.71 -9.66
C GLY A 173 -14.17 -9.84 -9.62
N LEU A 174 -13.06 -10.38 -9.10
CA LEU A 174 -11.72 -9.80 -9.20
C LEU A 174 -11.18 -9.79 -10.63
N PHE A 175 -11.59 -10.74 -11.47
CA PHE A 175 -11.04 -10.96 -12.81
C PHE A 175 -12.09 -10.81 -13.91
N ASP A 176 -13.35 -10.62 -13.54
CA ASP A 176 -14.43 -10.56 -14.50
C ASP A 176 -14.62 -9.15 -15.05
N ILE A 177 -13.71 -8.83 -15.98
CA ILE A 177 -13.78 -7.57 -16.78
C ILE A 177 -14.96 -7.64 -17.77
N TYR A 178 -15.56 -8.81 -17.98
CA TYR A 178 -16.54 -9.05 -19.03
C TYR A 178 -17.99 -9.12 -18.55
N GLU A 179 -18.27 -9.35 -17.26
CA GLU A 179 -19.65 -9.39 -16.76
C GLU A 179 -20.32 -8.00 -16.67
N GLN A 180 -19.55 -6.93 -16.62
CA GLN A 180 -20.11 -5.55 -16.61
C GLN A 180 -20.52 -5.05 -18.01
N ALA A 181 -20.30 -5.83 -19.06
CA ALA A 181 -20.64 -5.48 -20.44
C ALA A 181 -21.88 -6.24 -20.96
N ARG A 182 -22.68 -6.90 -20.07
CA ARG A 182 -23.95 -7.54 -20.43
C ARG A 182 -25.14 -6.82 -19.85
#